data_aef037eabc6842525cfb5720460dfbd3
#
_entry.id   aef037eabc6842525cfb5720460dfbd3
#
_cell.length_a   1.000
_cell.length_b   1.000
_cell.length_c   1.000
_cell.angle_alpha   90.00
_cell.angle_beta   90.00
_cell.angle_gamma   90.00
#
_symmetry.space_group_name_H-M   'P 1'
#
loop_
_entity.id
_entity.type
_entity.pdbx_description
1 polymer ?
#
loop_
_entity_poly.entity_id
_entity_poly.type
_entity_poly.pdbx_seq_one_letter_code
_entity_poly.pdbx_strand_id
1 'polypeptide(L)' 'MSVSYNKLWKLMIDKSINKTRLREEAGISSNAMAKLGRNESVRVDVLVKICNHLGCTMDDIMEIIPDEPVRSKTNPEA' A
#
# COMPACT_ATOMS: atom_id res chain seq x y z
N MET A 1 7.65 -2.90 13.21
CA MET A 1 6.61 -3.14 12.22
C MET A 1 6.88 -2.38 10.97
N SER A 2 6.62 -2.97 9.84
CA SER A 2 6.80 -2.30 8.56
C SER A 2 5.58 -2.55 7.69
N VAL A 3 5.52 -1.81 6.59
CA VAL A 3 4.44 -1.98 5.62
C VAL A 3 5.03 -2.43 4.30
N SER A 4 4.24 -3.14 3.53
CA SER A 4 4.61 -3.56 2.18
C SER A 4 3.51 -3.19 1.23
N TYR A 5 3.89 -2.68 0.07
CA TYR A 5 2.94 -2.33 -0.98
C TYR A 5 3.08 -3.25 -2.19
N ASN A 6 3.61 -4.44 -1.98
CA ASN A 6 3.78 -5.39 -3.08
C ASN A 6 2.46 -5.71 -3.75
N LYS A 7 1.39 -5.77 -2.98
CA LYS A 7 0.06 -6.02 -3.55
C LYS A 7 -0.36 -4.92 -4.51
N LEU A 8 -0.01 -3.67 -4.17
CA LEU A 8 -0.30 -2.54 -5.04
C LEU A 8 0.42 -2.70 -6.38
N TRP A 9 1.71 -3.07 -6.35
CA TRP A 9 2.47 -3.21 -7.58
C TRP A 9 1.91 -4.31 -8.46
N LYS A 10 1.51 -5.42 -7.86
CA LYS A 10 0.88 -6.50 -8.61
C LYS A 10 -0.45 -6.07 -9.22
N LEU A 11 -1.25 -5.35 -8.46
CA LEU A 11 -2.53 -4.87 -8.95
C LEU A 11 -2.34 -3.91 -10.11
N MET A 12 -1.32 -3.05 -10.03
CA MET A 12 -1.02 -2.13 -11.11
C MET A 12 -0.61 -2.85 -12.38
N ILE A 13 0.17 -3.92 -12.25
CA ILE A 13 0.54 -4.75 -13.40
C ILE A 13 -0.71 -5.35 -14.03
N ASP A 14 -1.60 -5.88 -13.21
CA ASP A 14 -2.84 -6.48 -13.69
C ASP A 14 -3.71 -5.47 -14.43
N LYS A 15 -3.66 -4.21 -14.01
CA LYS A 15 -4.46 -3.16 -14.62
C LYS A 15 -3.70 -2.38 -15.70
N SER A 16 -2.46 -2.76 -15.95
CA SER A 16 -1.60 -2.11 -16.95
C SER A 16 -1.42 -0.62 -16.66
N ILE A 17 -1.21 -0.29 -15.40
CA ILE A 17 -0.99 1.09 -14.97
C ILE A 17 0.43 1.22 -14.46
N ASN A 18 1.16 2.27 -14.90
CA ASN A 18 2.48 2.53 -14.35
C ASN A 18 2.40 3.54 -13.20
N LYS A 19 3.53 3.73 -12.50
CA LYS A 19 3.56 4.59 -11.31
C LYS A 19 3.24 6.04 -11.64
N THR A 20 3.76 6.54 -12.74
CA THR A 20 3.51 7.92 -13.13
C THR A 20 2.03 8.17 -13.38
N ARG A 21 1.41 7.23 -14.07
CA ARG A 21 -0.01 7.35 -14.37
C ARG A 21 -0.85 7.27 -13.11
N LEU A 22 -0.51 6.35 -12.21
CA LEU A 22 -1.22 6.24 -10.94
C LEU A 22 -1.12 7.54 -10.16
N ARG A 23 0.09 8.11 -10.08
CA ARG A 23 0.30 9.34 -9.35
C ARG A 23 -0.55 10.48 -9.91
N GLU A 24 -0.58 10.60 -11.22
CA GLU A 24 -1.31 11.68 -11.87
C GLU A 24 -2.82 11.51 -11.74
N GLU A 25 -3.29 10.30 -11.97
CA GLU A 25 -4.73 10.05 -11.98
C GLU A 25 -5.33 9.98 -10.59
N ALA A 26 -4.59 9.44 -9.63
CA ALA A 26 -5.07 9.40 -8.25
C ALA A 26 -4.87 10.73 -7.52
N GLY A 27 -4.04 11.60 -8.08
CA GLY A 27 -3.82 12.91 -7.47
C GLY A 27 -2.93 12.87 -6.25
N ILE A 28 -1.90 12.02 -6.25
CA ILE A 28 -0.96 11.96 -5.13
C ILE A 28 0.36 12.60 -5.53
N SER A 29 1.12 13.03 -4.53
CA SER A 29 2.36 13.74 -4.76
C SER A 29 3.49 12.81 -5.16
N SER A 30 4.53 13.37 -5.79
CA SER A 30 5.73 12.61 -6.11
C SER A 30 6.40 12.07 -4.86
N ASN A 31 6.36 12.84 -3.78
CA ASN A 31 6.94 12.42 -2.52
C ASN A 31 6.21 11.21 -1.94
N ALA A 32 4.88 11.21 -2.01
CA ALA A 32 4.10 10.08 -1.55
C ALA A 32 4.39 8.83 -2.39
N MET A 33 4.48 9.01 -3.71
CA MET A 33 4.80 7.88 -4.59
C MET A 33 6.18 7.31 -4.28
N ALA A 34 7.16 8.18 -4.00
CA ALA A 34 8.50 7.73 -3.65
C ALA A 34 8.49 6.92 -2.35
N LYS A 35 7.69 7.35 -1.37
CA LYS A 35 7.56 6.60 -0.12
C LYS A 35 6.94 5.23 -0.35
N LEU A 36 5.94 5.15 -1.20
CA LEU A 36 5.34 3.86 -1.56
C LEU A 36 6.39 2.94 -2.17
N GLY A 37 7.25 3.48 -3.02
CA GLY A 37 8.30 2.69 -3.66
C GLY A 37 9.34 2.17 -2.68
N ARG A 38 9.48 2.82 -1.53
CA ARG A 38 10.43 2.41 -0.51
C ARG A 38 9.78 1.65 0.66
N ASN A 39 8.51 1.34 0.53
CA ASN A 39 7.72 0.70 1.60
C ASN A 39 7.73 1.51 2.89
N GLU A 40 7.66 2.83 2.74
CA GLU A 40 7.57 3.73 3.87
C GLU A 40 6.12 4.09 4.14
N SER A 41 5.86 4.54 5.37
CA SER A 41 4.51 4.95 5.74
C SER A 41 4.08 6.18 4.96
N VAL A 42 2.83 6.19 4.53
CA VAL A 42 2.22 7.34 3.89
C VAL A 42 0.93 7.68 4.63
N ARG A 43 0.40 8.84 4.34
CA ARG A 43 -0.85 9.27 4.97
C ARG A 43 -2.00 8.41 4.47
N VAL A 44 -2.98 8.23 5.34
CA VAL A 44 -4.15 7.41 5.00
C VAL A 44 -4.90 8.00 3.80
N ASP A 45 -4.96 9.32 3.69
CA ASP A 45 -5.66 9.93 2.56
C ASP A 45 -5.02 9.58 1.22
N VAL A 46 -3.69 9.38 1.19
CA VAL A 46 -3.02 8.89 -0.01
C VAL A 46 -3.54 7.51 -0.38
N LEU A 47 -3.64 6.64 0.61
CA LEU A 47 -4.12 5.28 0.38
C LEU A 47 -5.57 5.29 -0.08
N VAL A 48 -6.38 6.16 0.50
CA VAL A 48 -7.79 6.29 0.09
C VAL A 48 -7.89 6.73 -1.37
N LYS A 49 -7.06 7.68 -1.78
CA LYS A 49 -7.06 8.13 -3.17
C LYS A 49 -6.71 7.01 -4.13
N ILE A 50 -5.72 6.20 -3.76
CA ILE A 50 -5.32 5.06 -4.58
C ILE A 50 -6.46 4.05 -4.67
N CYS A 51 -7.06 3.72 -3.54
CA CYS A 51 -8.16 2.75 -3.51
C CYS A 51 -9.35 3.22 -4.33
N ASN A 52 -9.69 4.51 -4.23
CA ASN A 52 -10.79 5.05 -5.01
C ASN A 52 -10.51 4.98 -6.50
N HIS A 53 -9.27 5.26 -6.89
CA HIS A 53 -8.91 5.23 -8.30
C HIS A 53 -8.93 3.81 -8.86
N LEU A 54 -8.41 2.86 -8.09
CA LEU A 54 -8.30 1.47 -8.53
C LEU A 54 -9.55 0.64 -8.23
N GLY A 55 -10.49 1.19 -7.46
CA GLY A 55 -11.71 0.48 -7.12
C GLY A 55 -11.46 -0.71 -6.21
N CYS A 56 -10.60 -0.55 -5.22
CA CYS A 56 -10.22 -1.65 -4.34
C CYS A 56 -10.18 -1.16 -2.88
N THR A 57 -9.82 -2.06 -1.98
CA THR A 57 -9.69 -1.73 -0.57
C THR A 57 -8.22 -1.67 -0.17
N MET A 58 -7.95 -1.22 1.04
CA MET A 58 -6.57 -1.14 1.52
C MET A 58 -5.90 -2.50 1.59
N ASP A 59 -6.65 -3.54 1.91
CA ASP A 59 -6.14 -4.89 1.91
C ASP A 59 -5.59 -5.32 0.56
N ASP A 60 -6.10 -4.74 -0.50
CA ASP A 60 -5.69 -5.09 -1.85
C ASP A 60 -4.39 -4.43 -2.25
N ILE A 61 -3.94 -3.42 -1.51
CA ILE A 61 -2.77 -2.64 -1.91
C ILE A 61 -1.64 -2.67 -0.89
N MET A 62 -1.90 -3.07 0.35
CA MET A 62 -0.86 -3.05 1.37
C MET A 62 -1.04 -4.18 2.36
N GLU A 63 0.04 -4.49 3.06
CA GLU A 63 -0.03 -5.39 4.19
C GLU A 63 0.97 -4.94 5.25
N ILE A 64 0.71 -5.31 6.48
CA ILE A 64 1.57 -4.98 7.60
C ILE A 64 2.43 -6.19 7.91
N ILE A 65 3.72 -5.98 7.99
CA ILE A 65 4.68 -7.05 8.25
C ILE A 65 5.17 -6.89 9.69
N PRO A 66 4.93 -7.88 10.55
CA PRO A 66 5.40 -7.78 11.93
C PRO A 66 6.93 -7.84 11.99
N ASP A 67 7.48 -7.21 13.01
CA ASP A 67 8.94 -7.21 13.21
C ASP A 67 9.46 -8.59 13.52
N GLU A 68 8.65 -9.42 14.14
CA GLU A 68 9.02 -10.77 14.51
C GLU A 68 8.03 -11.75 13.95
N PRO A 69 8.47 -12.97 13.72
CA PRO A 69 7.52 -14.00 13.32
C PRO A 69 6.41 -14.09 14.34
N VAL A 70 5.23 -14.27 13.86
CA VAL A 70 4.09 -14.33 14.71
C VAL A 70 4.16 -15.51 15.62
N ARG A 71 4.13 -15.26 16.84
CA ARG A 71 3.97 -16.29 17.75
C ARG A 71 3.09 -15.69 18.77
N SER A 72 2.75 -15.42 18.94
CA SER A 72 2.00 -14.87 19.69
C SER A 72 0.91 -14.22 19.42
N LYS A 73 0.92 -14.41 19.02
CA LYS A 73 0.02 -13.93 18.88
C LYS A 73 -0.92 -14.26 19.31
N THR A 74 -0.52 -14.69 19.53
CA THR A 74 -1.14 -15.03 19.96
C THR A 74 -1.75 -14.68 20.87
N ASN A 75 -1.61 -14.55 20.94
CA ASN A 75 -2.27 -14.32 21.69
C ASN A 75 -2.93 -14.04 22.35
N PRO A 76 -2.98 -14.14 22.70
CA PRO A 76 -3.62 -13.99 23.19
C PRO A 76 -4.34 -13.64 23.80
N GLU A 77 -4.32 -13.59 23.91
CA GLU A 77 -5.00 -13.35 24.31
C GLU A 77 -5.53 -13.08 24.42
N ALA A 78 -5.16 -13.29 24.14
CA ALA A 78 -5.59 -13.12 23.93
C ALA A 78 -5.97 -13.15 23.97
#